data_c1b9f1cde320b4d7d04ba439fa26d975
#
_entry.id   c1b9f1cde320b4d7d04ba439fa26d975
#
_cell.length_a   1.000
_cell.length_b   1.000
_cell.length_c   1.000
_cell.angle_alpha   90.00
_cell.angle_beta   90.00
_cell.angle_gamma   90.00
#
_symmetry.space_group_name_H-M   'P 1'
#
loop_
_entity.id
_entity.type
_entity.pdbx_description
1 polymer ?
#
loop_
_entity_poly.entity_id
_entity_poly.type
_entity_poly.pdbx_seq_one_letter_code
_entity_poly.pdbx_strand_id
1 'polypeptide(L)'
;MRRVTGVAASLVALALVAGAQPALADDDLSELSDQEISDSIVPIDPMIEKMDLGIKKLETKRKEEGKEVLSLSSDILFNIDKHELSDNAKKRIGELVKDVPKGAKISVGGHTDNVPSKVGNKKLSELRAKSVADAIKAARKDVKVDAKGFADSKPVADNGSKEKPNFEGREKNRRVEIRY
;
A
#
# COMPACT_ATOMS: atom_id res chain seq x y z
N MET A 1 42.63 -32.31 -12.24
CA MET A 1 42.96 -31.51 -11.05
C MET A 1 42.35 -30.11 -11.22
N ARG A 2 41.21 -29.85 -10.63
CA ARG A 2 40.54 -28.56 -10.63
C ARG A 2 40.70 -27.95 -9.25
N ARG A 3 41.35 -26.79 -9.19
CA ARG A 3 41.47 -26.01 -7.96
C ARG A 3 40.17 -25.18 -7.78
N VAL A 4 39.51 -25.42 -6.66
CA VAL A 4 38.38 -24.64 -6.20
C VAL A 4 38.95 -23.56 -5.29
N THR A 5 38.86 -22.31 -5.69
CA THR A 5 39.18 -21.15 -4.84
C THR A 5 37.97 -20.85 -3.96
N GLY A 6 38.16 -20.98 -2.65
CA GLY A 6 37.13 -20.71 -1.66
C GLY A 6 36.84 -19.23 -1.50
N VAL A 7 35.56 -18.91 -1.44
CA VAL A 7 35.03 -17.61 -1.04
C VAL A 7 35.03 -17.57 0.49
N ALA A 8 35.80 -16.67 1.08
CA ALA A 8 35.79 -16.43 2.52
C ALA A 8 34.52 -15.64 2.89
N ALA A 9 33.59 -16.31 3.57
CA ALA A 9 32.46 -15.65 4.22
C ALA A 9 32.93 -15.06 5.54
N SER A 10 32.94 -13.76 5.68
CA SER A 10 33.21 -13.08 6.96
C SER A 10 31.97 -13.17 7.84
N LEU A 11 32.01 -14.03 8.84
CA LEU A 11 31.07 -14.09 9.96
C LEU A 11 31.38 -12.94 10.92
N VAL A 12 30.45 -11.99 11.05
CA VAL A 12 30.47 -11.02 12.15
C VAL A 12 29.90 -11.73 13.38
N ALA A 13 30.77 -12.15 14.29
CA ALA A 13 30.38 -12.65 15.60
C ALA A 13 30.11 -11.49 16.55
N LEU A 14 28.85 -11.36 16.99
CA LEU A 14 28.47 -10.42 18.05
C LEU A 14 28.87 -11.05 19.40
N ALA A 15 29.97 -10.64 19.98
CA ALA A 15 30.38 -11.00 21.34
C ALA A 15 29.94 -9.88 22.31
N LEU A 16 28.96 -10.18 23.15
CA LEU A 16 28.62 -9.37 24.34
C LEU A 16 29.59 -9.74 25.47
N VAL A 17 30.56 -8.88 25.74
CA VAL A 17 31.36 -8.93 26.99
C VAL A 17 31.22 -7.59 27.68
N ALA A 18 30.81 -7.66 28.94
CA ALA A 18 30.68 -6.53 29.84
C ALA A 18 32.05 -5.89 30.13
N GLY A 19 32.17 -4.57 30.01
CA GLY A 19 33.09 -3.76 30.81
C GLY A 19 34.40 -3.28 30.16
N ALA A 20 34.52 -3.15 28.81
CA ALA A 20 35.57 -2.32 28.24
C ALA A 20 34.96 -1.57 27.04
N GLN A 21 34.93 -0.24 27.12
CA GLN A 21 34.67 0.57 25.94
C GLN A 21 35.86 0.37 24.99
N PRO A 22 35.66 -0.17 23.77
CA PRO A 22 36.66 0.00 22.74
C PRO A 22 36.68 1.49 22.40
N ALA A 23 37.87 2.08 22.47
CA ALA A 23 38.08 3.34 21.79
C ALA A 23 37.60 3.14 20.34
N LEU A 24 36.65 3.99 19.93
CA LEU A 24 36.32 4.13 18.52
C LEU A 24 37.61 4.55 17.83
N ALA A 25 38.25 3.62 17.13
CA ALA A 25 39.23 3.99 16.15
C ALA A 25 38.46 4.89 15.17
N ASP A 26 38.92 6.12 14.99
CA ASP A 26 38.55 6.94 13.84
C ASP A 26 39.00 6.11 12.61
N ASP A 27 38.10 5.34 12.04
CA ASP A 27 38.30 4.77 10.72
C ASP A 27 38.30 5.95 9.77
N ASP A 28 39.50 6.27 9.34
CA ASP A 28 39.75 7.32 8.37
C ASP A 28 39.12 6.95 7.03
N LEU A 29 37.88 7.42 6.82
CA LEU A 29 37.12 7.24 5.58
C LEU A 29 37.77 7.95 4.37
N SER A 30 38.91 8.63 4.56
CA SER A 30 39.62 9.32 3.50
C SER A 30 40.42 8.39 2.56
N GLU A 31 40.53 7.08 2.92
CA GLU A 31 41.27 6.11 2.10
C GLU A 31 40.42 5.27 1.14
N LEU A 32 39.09 5.43 1.18
CA LEU A 32 38.25 4.71 0.21
C LEU A 32 38.36 5.32 -1.17
N SER A 33 38.77 4.52 -2.13
CA SER A 33 38.85 4.96 -3.53
C SER A 33 37.41 5.13 -4.10
N ASP A 34 37.26 6.05 -5.07
CA ASP A 34 35.99 6.25 -5.80
C ASP A 34 35.47 4.94 -6.40
N GLN A 35 36.35 3.99 -6.71
CA GLN A 35 36.01 2.68 -7.23
C GLN A 35 35.36 1.79 -6.16
N GLU A 36 35.90 1.76 -4.94
CA GLU A 36 35.33 0.97 -3.82
C GLU A 36 33.99 1.53 -3.38
N ILE A 37 33.82 2.86 -3.43
CA ILE A 37 32.54 3.52 -3.19
C ILE A 37 31.54 3.14 -4.28
N SER A 38 31.94 3.17 -5.54
CA SER A 38 31.09 2.84 -6.68
C SER A 38 30.63 1.36 -6.65
N ASP A 39 31.54 0.44 -6.28
CA ASP A 39 31.24 -0.99 -6.20
C ASP A 39 30.35 -1.35 -4.98
N SER A 40 30.33 -0.49 -3.95
CA SER A 40 29.47 -0.62 -2.78
C SER A 40 28.05 -0.08 -2.99
N ILE A 41 27.83 0.75 -4.02
CA ILE A 41 26.51 1.28 -4.37
C ILE A 41 25.69 0.19 -5.05
N VAL A 42 24.83 -0.46 -4.28
CA VAL A 42 23.82 -1.37 -4.85
C VAL A 42 22.76 -0.51 -5.55
N PRO A 43 22.54 -0.67 -6.87
CA PRO A 43 21.50 0.08 -7.56
C PRO A 43 20.14 -0.24 -6.95
N ILE A 44 19.42 0.79 -6.53
CA ILE A 44 18.10 0.70 -5.89
C ILE A 44 17.01 0.31 -6.92
N ASP A 45 17.27 0.46 -8.21
CA ASP A 45 16.31 0.22 -9.29
C ASP A 45 15.63 -1.16 -9.26
N PRO A 46 16.33 -2.30 -8.99
CA PRO A 46 15.63 -3.59 -8.91
C PRO A 46 14.70 -3.72 -7.70
N MET A 47 14.95 -2.91 -6.66
CA MET A 47 14.16 -2.92 -5.44
C MET A 47 12.91 -2.05 -5.58
N ILE A 48 13.01 -0.95 -6.35
CA ILE A 48 11.88 -0.08 -6.73
C ILE A 48 10.93 -0.83 -7.65
N GLU A 49 11.45 -1.60 -8.62
CA GLU A 49 10.62 -2.41 -9.52
C GLU A 49 9.84 -3.52 -8.78
N LYS A 50 10.46 -4.14 -7.75
CA LYS A 50 9.78 -5.08 -6.85
C LYS A 50 8.74 -4.42 -5.95
N MET A 51 8.97 -3.18 -5.53
CA MET A 51 7.99 -2.38 -4.76
C MET A 51 6.80 -1.99 -5.64
N ASP A 52 7.02 -1.65 -6.90
CA ASP A 52 5.94 -1.33 -7.86
C ASP A 52 5.05 -2.55 -8.15
N LEU A 53 5.61 -3.76 -8.19
CA LEU A 53 4.85 -5.02 -8.27
C LEU A 53 3.98 -5.25 -7.03
N GLY A 54 4.40 -4.80 -5.85
CA GLY A 54 3.60 -4.82 -4.61
C GLY A 54 2.40 -3.87 -4.67
N ILE A 55 2.58 -2.68 -5.21
CA ILE A 55 1.53 -1.67 -5.36
C ILE A 55 0.48 -2.11 -6.40
N LYS A 56 0.89 -2.74 -7.51
CA LYS A 56 -0.04 -3.29 -8.52
C LYS A 56 -0.95 -4.40 -7.99
N LYS A 57 -0.53 -5.15 -6.96
CA LYS A 57 -1.35 -6.17 -6.30
C LYS A 57 -2.52 -5.62 -5.48
N LEU A 58 -2.51 -4.33 -5.19
CA LEU A 58 -3.46 -3.66 -4.29
C LEU A 58 -4.57 -2.92 -5.02
N GLU A 59 -4.50 -2.92 -6.35
CA GLU A 59 -5.55 -2.43 -7.25
C GLU A 59 -6.04 -3.58 -8.10
N THR A 60 -7.32 -3.87 -8.05
CA THR A 60 -7.95 -4.87 -8.91
C THR A 60 -9.00 -4.24 -9.81
N LYS A 61 -8.92 -4.56 -11.10
CA LYS A 61 -9.94 -4.21 -12.10
C LYS A 61 -10.75 -5.46 -12.43
N ARG A 62 -12.07 -5.35 -12.38
CA ARG A 62 -12.99 -6.41 -12.78
C ARG A 62 -14.22 -5.83 -13.48
N LYS A 63 -14.92 -6.63 -14.26
CA LYS A 63 -16.23 -6.28 -14.82
C LYS A 63 -17.31 -7.00 -14.03
N GLU A 64 -18.30 -6.26 -13.56
CA GLU A 64 -19.52 -6.79 -12.91
C GLU A 64 -20.75 -6.15 -13.54
N GLU A 65 -21.68 -6.94 -14.01
CA GLU A 65 -22.94 -6.47 -14.60
C GLU A 65 -22.77 -5.39 -15.68
N GLY A 66 -21.72 -5.53 -16.51
CA GLY A 66 -21.40 -4.58 -17.59
C GLY A 66 -20.70 -3.29 -17.14
N LYS A 67 -20.43 -3.12 -15.85
CA LYS A 67 -19.68 -2.00 -15.29
C LYS A 67 -18.25 -2.38 -14.97
N GLU A 68 -17.35 -1.44 -15.14
CA GLU A 68 -15.99 -1.59 -14.62
C GLU A 68 -15.97 -1.28 -13.13
N VAL A 69 -15.30 -2.13 -12.37
CA VAL A 69 -15.10 -1.99 -10.93
C VAL A 69 -13.61 -1.97 -10.63
N LEU A 70 -13.15 -0.84 -10.13
CA LEU A 70 -11.82 -0.66 -9.58
C LEU A 70 -11.90 -0.84 -8.07
N SER A 71 -11.17 -1.79 -7.51
CA SER A 71 -11.07 -2.00 -6.07
C SER A 71 -9.70 -1.56 -5.59
N LEU A 72 -9.67 -0.66 -4.61
CA LEU A 72 -8.46 -0.07 -4.03
C LEU A 72 -8.38 -0.46 -2.55
N SER A 73 -7.23 -0.94 -2.10
CA SER A 73 -7.02 -1.22 -0.68
C SER A 73 -7.12 0.06 0.14
N SER A 74 -7.92 0.03 1.21
CA SER A 74 -8.01 1.14 2.16
C SER A 74 -6.70 1.39 2.91
N ASP A 75 -5.89 0.34 3.11
CA ASP A 75 -4.67 0.42 3.90
C ASP A 75 -3.57 1.23 3.20
N ILE A 76 -3.68 1.40 1.86
CA ILE A 76 -2.79 2.27 1.08
C ILE A 76 -3.34 3.71 1.02
N LEU A 77 -4.67 3.84 0.94
CA LEU A 77 -5.29 5.15 0.77
C LEU A 77 -5.31 5.94 2.06
N PHE A 78 -5.44 5.27 3.21
CA PHE A 78 -5.75 5.89 4.48
C PHE A 78 -4.89 5.34 5.62
N ASN A 79 -4.57 6.17 6.57
CA ASN A 79 -4.06 5.72 7.87
C ASN A 79 -5.16 4.98 8.67
N ILE A 80 -4.75 4.23 9.70
CA ILE A 80 -5.66 3.48 10.57
C ILE A 80 -6.70 4.44 11.19
N ASP A 81 -7.98 4.06 11.14
CA ASP A 81 -9.13 4.84 11.62
C ASP A 81 -9.27 6.25 10.99
N LYS A 82 -8.52 6.56 9.93
CA LYS A 82 -8.57 7.83 9.21
C LYS A 82 -9.30 7.71 7.86
N HIS A 83 -9.68 8.86 7.33
CA HIS A 83 -10.35 8.99 6.04
C HIS A 83 -9.72 10.09 5.16
N GLU A 84 -8.69 10.76 5.66
CA GLU A 84 -7.96 11.78 4.92
C GLU A 84 -7.03 11.12 3.91
N LEU A 85 -7.11 11.56 2.66
CA LEU A 85 -6.23 11.11 1.58
C LEU A 85 -4.95 11.93 1.53
N SER A 86 -3.81 11.26 1.38
CA SER A 86 -2.56 11.92 1.03
C SER A 86 -2.63 12.52 -0.39
N ASP A 87 -1.75 13.47 -0.70
CA ASP A 87 -1.72 14.08 -2.04
C ASP A 87 -1.31 13.05 -3.12
N ASN A 88 -0.46 12.09 -2.78
CA ASN A 88 -0.12 10.98 -3.68
C ASN A 88 -1.35 10.09 -3.95
N ALA A 89 -2.15 9.78 -2.92
CA ALA A 89 -3.38 9.02 -3.09
C ALA A 89 -4.39 9.78 -3.98
N LYS A 90 -4.54 11.09 -3.81
CA LYS A 90 -5.40 11.93 -4.67
C LYS A 90 -4.94 11.91 -6.13
N LYS A 91 -3.62 12.06 -6.38
CA LYS A 91 -3.05 11.97 -7.73
C LYS A 91 -3.34 10.60 -8.35
N ARG A 92 -3.11 9.51 -7.59
CA ARG A 92 -3.36 8.15 -8.08
C ARG A 92 -4.81 7.90 -8.42
N ILE A 93 -5.74 8.37 -7.59
CA ILE A 93 -7.19 8.29 -7.88
C ILE A 93 -7.51 9.03 -9.18
N GLY A 94 -6.94 10.22 -9.40
CA GLY A 94 -7.11 10.99 -10.65
C GLY A 94 -6.64 10.22 -11.89
N GLU A 95 -5.49 9.56 -11.80
CA GLU A 95 -4.95 8.71 -12.88
C GLU A 95 -5.87 7.53 -13.19
N LEU A 96 -6.38 6.85 -12.16
CA LEU A 96 -7.24 5.68 -12.31
C LEU A 96 -8.58 5.99 -12.98
N VAL A 97 -9.08 7.20 -12.80
CA VAL A 97 -10.35 7.62 -13.42
C VAL A 97 -10.15 8.43 -14.71
N LYS A 98 -8.90 8.54 -15.21
CA LYS A 98 -8.58 9.33 -16.40
C LYS A 98 -9.34 8.85 -17.64
N ASP A 99 -9.43 7.52 -17.80
CA ASP A 99 -10.02 6.88 -18.97
C ASP A 99 -11.54 6.65 -18.84
N VAL A 100 -12.15 7.08 -17.72
CA VAL A 100 -13.59 7.00 -17.53
C VAL A 100 -14.29 7.92 -18.55
N PRO A 101 -15.34 7.45 -19.27
CA PRO A 101 -16.05 8.24 -20.26
C PRO A 101 -16.58 9.56 -19.69
N LYS A 102 -16.58 10.62 -20.51
CA LYS A 102 -17.15 11.93 -20.13
C LYS A 102 -18.64 11.78 -19.82
N GLY A 103 -19.10 12.47 -18.78
CA GLY A 103 -20.49 12.43 -18.34
C GLY A 103 -20.89 11.14 -17.62
N ALA A 104 -19.96 10.19 -17.43
CA ALA A 104 -20.25 8.94 -16.74
C ALA A 104 -20.75 9.16 -15.30
N LYS A 105 -21.58 8.24 -14.85
CA LYS A 105 -21.97 8.12 -13.44
C LYS A 105 -21.03 7.15 -12.73
N ILE A 106 -20.32 7.65 -11.74
CA ILE A 106 -19.38 6.89 -10.91
C ILE A 106 -20.04 6.65 -9.54
N SER A 107 -20.02 5.41 -9.08
CA SER A 107 -20.41 5.05 -7.70
C SER A 107 -19.16 4.70 -6.91
N VAL A 108 -18.97 5.31 -5.76
CA VAL A 108 -17.88 5.00 -4.82
C VAL A 108 -18.44 4.28 -3.60
N GLY A 109 -18.00 3.06 -3.37
CA GLY A 109 -18.39 2.22 -2.23
C GLY A 109 -17.26 2.06 -1.23
N GLY A 110 -17.45 2.47 0.02
CA GLY A 110 -16.49 2.22 1.10
C GLY A 110 -16.84 0.96 1.88
N HIS A 111 -15.86 0.13 2.17
CA HIS A 111 -16.02 -1.13 2.92
C HIS A 111 -14.99 -1.23 4.04
N THR A 112 -15.34 -1.95 5.10
CA THR A 112 -14.45 -2.31 6.21
C THR A 112 -14.41 -3.83 6.37
N ASP A 113 -13.52 -4.30 7.19
CA ASP A 113 -13.62 -5.62 7.80
C ASP A 113 -14.63 -5.60 8.97
N ASN A 114 -14.70 -6.72 9.72
CA ASN A 114 -15.59 -6.88 10.88
C ASN A 114 -14.99 -6.38 12.21
N VAL A 115 -13.79 -5.76 12.19
CA VAL A 115 -13.18 -5.19 13.40
C VAL A 115 -13.79 -3.82 13.66
N PRO A 116 -14.28 -3.54 14.88
CA PRO A 116 -14.85 -2.23 15.20
C PRO A 116 -13.82 -1.11 15.08
N SER A 117 -14.13 -0.05 14.36
CA SER A 117 -13.34 1.18 14.31
C SER A 117 -13.76 2.18 15.39
N LYS A 118 -12.90 3.14 15.74
CA LYS A 118 -13.17 4.15 16.77
C LYS A 118 -14.42 4.99 16.50
N VAL A 119 -14.69 5.28 15.24
CA VAL A 119 -15.86 6.09 14.83
C VAL A 119 -17.04 5.25 14.35
N GLY A 120 -16.92 3.93 14.42
CA GLY A 120 -17.88 2.96 13.89
C GLY A 120 -17.69 2.70 12.39
N ASN A 121 -17.75 1.42 12.01
CA ASN A 121 -17.46 0.96 10.64
C ASN A 121 -18.36 1.62 9.59
N LYS A 122 -19.62 1.84 9.90
CA LYS A 122 -20.57 2.53 9.01
C LYS A 122 -20.09 3.94 8.69
N LYS A 123 -19.78 4.72 9.72
CA LYS A 123 -19.32 6.10 9.57
C LYS A 123 -17.96 6.17 8.87
N LEU A 124 -17.02 5.29 9.27
CA LEU A 124 -15.69 5.25 8.66
C LEU A 124 -15.77 4.96 7.16
N SER A 125 -16.56 3.95 6.76
CA SER A 125 -16.75 3.59 5.35
C SER A 125 -17.41 4.71 4.53
N GLU A 126 -18.37 5.44 5.09
CA GLU A 126 -18.99 6.62 4.45
C GLU A 126 -17.99 7.75 4.25
N LEU A 127 -17.20 8.08 5.28
CA LEU A 127 -16.19 9.13 5.21
C LEU A 127 -15.10 8.78 4.18
N ARG A 128 -14.62 7.53 4.15
CA ARG A 128 -13.64 7.06 3.16
C ARG A 128 -14.18 7.12 1.73
N ALA A 129 -15.40 6.65 1.50
CA ALA A 129 -16.04 6.75 0.20
C ALA A 129 -16.20 8.21 -0.25
N LYS A 130 -16.58 9.10 0.67
CA LYS A 130 -16.70 10.54 0.41
C LYS A 130 -15.35 11.16 0.03
N SER A 131 -14.28 10.86 0.76
CA SER A 131 -12.94 11.40 0.46
C SER A 131 -12.46 10.99 -0.94
N VAL A 132 -12.69 9.73 -1.35
CA VAL A 132 -12.38 9.27 -2.71
C VAL A 132 -13.27 9.96 -3.75
N ALA A 133 -14.57 10.09 -3.49
CA ALA A 133 -15.49 10.79 -4.40
C ALA A 133 -15.10 12.25 -4.59
N ASP A 134 -14.69 12.94 -3.52
CA ASP A 134 -14.26 14.34 -3.59
C ASP A 134 -12.94 14.46 -4.38
N ALA A 135 -12.00 13.50 -4.23
CA ALA A 135 -10.78 13.45 -5.05
C ALA A 135 -11.09 13.21 -6.54
N ILE A 136 -12.05 12.34 -6.86
CA ILE A 136 -12.51 12.12 -8.24
C ILE A 136 -13.12 13.41 -8.82
N LYS A 137 -14.00 14.07 -8.07
CA LYS A 137 -14.64 15.35 -8.51
C LYS A 137 -13.62 16.46 -8.72
N ALA A 138 -12.56 16.50 -7.92
CA ALA A 138 -11.46 17.45 -8.09
C ALA A 138 -10.67 17.20 -9.38
N ALA A 139 -10.41 15.92 -9.71
CA ALA A 139 -9.68 15.54 -10.91
C ALA A 139 -10.53 15.58 -12.18
N ARG A 140 -11.83 15.25 -12.09
CA ARG A 140 -12.77 15.10 -13.21
C ARG A 140 -14.08 15.81 -12.92
N LYS A 141 -14.19 17.06 -13.37
CA LYS A 141 -15.40 17.89 -13.21
C LYS A 141 -16.56 17.50 -14.14
N ASP A 142 -16.26 16.68 -15.13
CA ASP A 142 -17.19 16.24 -16.17
C ASP A 142 -17.96 14.95 -15.83
N VAL A 143 -17.71 14.35 -14.66
CA VAL A 143 -18.39 13.11 -14.21
C VAL A 143 -19.31 13.38 -13.01
N LYS A 144 -20.33 12.52 -12.85
CA LYS A 144 -21.21 12.53 -11.68
C LYS A 144 -20.77 11.47 -10.71
N VAL A 145 -20.53 11.82 -9.43
CA VAL A 145 -19.98 10.88 -8.44
C VAL A 145 -20.90 10.82 -7.23
N ASP A 146 -21.34 9.61 -6.91
CA ASP A 146 -22.08 9.27 -5.70
C ASP A 146 -21.21 8.43 -4.77
N ALA A 147 -21.33 8.64 -3.46
CA ALA A 147 -20.55 7.92 -2.46
C ALA A 147 -21.44 7.26 -1.41
N LYS A 148 -21.14 6.00 -1.04
CA LYS A 148 -21.89 5.25 -0.03
C LYS A 148 -20.95 4.36 0.79
N GLY A 149 -21.12 4.35 2.11
CA GLY A 149 -20.47 3.39 2.99
C GLY A 149 -21.32 2.13 3.17
N PHE A 150 -20.67 0.99 3.12
CA PHE A 150 -21.30 -0.33 3.30
C PHE A 150 -20.83 -1.03 4.57
N ALA A 151 -19.85 -0.46 5.29
CA ALA A 151 -19.21 -1.13 6.42
C ALA A 151 -18.74 -2.55 6.02
N ASP A 152 -19.01 -3.54 6.86
CA ASP A 152 -18.72 -4.97 6.67
C ASP A 152 -19.87 -5.77 6.05
N SER A 153 -20.95 -5.11 5.60
CA SER A 153 -22.15 -5.78 5.08
C SER A 153 -21.99 -6.45 3.71
N LYS A 154 -20.90 -6.13 3.00
CA LYS A 154 -20.59 -6.68 1.67
C LYS A 154 -19.15 -7.21 1.62
N PRO A 155 -18.83 -8.29 2.33
CA PRO A 155 -17.51 -8.88 2.31
C PRO A 155 -17.23 -9.54 0.95
N VAL A 156 -15.98 -9.48 0.49
CA VAL A 156 -15.47 -10.21 -0.70
C VAL A 156 -14.61 -11.41 -0.30
N ALA A 157 -14.29 -11.52 0.98
CA ALA A 157 -13.59 -12.64 1.57
C ALA A 157 -14.07 -12.85 3.01
N ASP A 158 -13.87 -14.06 3.53
CA ASP A 158 -14.20 -14.34 4.92
C ASP A 158 -13.34 -13.54 5.88
N ASN A 159 -13.95 -12.86 6.86
CA ASN A 159 -13.27 -12.10 7.91
C ASN A 159 -12.71 -12.99 9.03
N GLY A 160 -13.16 -14.24 9.11
CA GLY A 160 -12.97 -15.08 10.28
C GLY A 160 -13.75 -14.59 11.50
N SER A 161 -13.59 -15.30 12.62
CA SER A 161 -14.15 -14.92 13.91
C SER A 161 -13.17 -14.09 14.76
N LYS A 162 -13.60 -13.74 15.97
CA LYS A 162 -12.72 -13.08 16.94
C LYS A 162 -11.61 -14.04 17.44
N GLU A 163 -11.96 -15.31 17.62
CA GLU A 163 -11.09 -16.36 18.12
C GLU A 163 -10.16 -16.92 17.01
N LYS A 164 -10.64 -16.89 15.76
CA LYS A 164 -9.90 -17.35 14.58
C LYS A 164 -10.00 -16.30 13.47
N PRO A 165 -9.24 -15.20 13.56
CA PRO A 165 -9.30 -14.13 12.57
C PRO A 165 -8.65 -14.57 11.24
N ASN A 166 -9.27 -14.16 10.13
CA ASN A 166 -8.68 -14.28 8.80
C ASN A 166 -8.11 -12.92 8.38
N PHE A 167 -6.84 -12.70 8.63
CA PHE A 167 -6.19 -11.41 8.35
C PHE A 167 -6.18 -11.07 6.85
N GLU A 168 -5.92 -12.04 5.99
CA GLU A 168 -5.94 -11.86 4.54
C GLU A 168 -7.34 -11.51 4.02
N GLY A 169 -8.37 -12.17 4.53
CA GLY A 169 -9.75 -11.85 4.20
C GLY A 169 -10.16 -10.47 4.66
N ARG A 170 -9.76 -10.06 5.88
CA ARG A 170 -9.98 -8.71 6.40
C ARG A 170 -9.30 -7.65 5.56
N GLU A 171 -8.06 -7.86 5.12
CA GLU A 171 -7.34 -6.96 4.23
C GLU A 171 -8.11 -6.74 2.92
N LYS A 172 -8.59 -7.81 2.28
CA LYS A 172 -9.41 -7.73 1.06
C LYS A 172 -10.74 -6.99 1.28
N ASN A 173 -11.31 -7.08 2.47
CA ASN A 173 -12.56 -6.40 2.83
C ASN A 173 -12.35 -4.91 3.12
N ARG A 174 -11.21 -4.48 3.62
CA ARG A 174 -10.86 -3.06 3.80
C ARG A 174 -10.52 -2.42 2.45
N ARG A 175 -11.53 -2.01 1.70
CA ARG A 175 -11.39 -1.50 0.34
C ARG A 175 -12.33 -0.35 0.03
N VAL A 176 -12.00 0.39 -1.01
CA VAL A 176 -12.93 1.31 -1.68
C VAL A 176 -13.12 0.85 -3.12
N GLU A 177 -14.34 0.73 -3.56
CA GLU A 177 -14.71 0.37 -4.93
C GLU A 177 -15.19 1.60 -5.70
N ILE A 178 -14.67 1.76 -6.91
CA ILE A 178 -15.08 2.77 -7.88
C ILE A 178 -15.73 2.03 -9.04
N ARG A 179 -17.01 2.27 -9.29
CA ARG A 179 -17.83 1.59 -10.33
C ARG A 179 -18.31 2.60 -11.36
N TYR A 180 -18.13 2.31 -12.66
CA TYR A 180 -18.59 3.15 -13.79
C TYR A 180 -18.94 2.35 -15.03
#